data_2e042b2cfb97874f583a76f82cffc88f
#
_entry.id   2e042b2cfb97874f583a76f82cffc88f
#
_cell.length_a   1.000
_cell.length_b   1.000
_cell.length_c   1.000
_cell.angle_alpha   90.00
_cell.angle_beta   90.00
_cell.angle_gamma   90.00
#
_symmetry.space_group_name_H-M   'P 1'
#
loop_
_entity.id
_entity.type
_entity.pdbx_description
1 polymer ?
#
loop_
_entity_poly.entity_id
_entity_poly.type
_entity_poly.pdbx_seq_one_letter_code
_entity_poly.pdbx_strand_id
1 'polypeptide(L)'
;VVDAGGTPVLIPPVDSVDVIVNTLDNIDGLILTGGADLNALWAGEEPSPRLHAVNAERDLPELLITRLAYNRQIPILGICRGMQTMAMALGGKVAQDIEEHFTNDVRRSLAEGEFKHFLPRFSDKLIQHSQDAQRNLATQTVYFEPNSLPAQIFEATSLHVNSFHHQAVYNAGSKFRFVAATVDGIPEAMESTEHKPLLGVQWHPEWMEEQGLPLFQWLVGQAETFAHAKRLHAKVLTLDTHCDTPMFFPLNVRFDQRDPRILVDLHKMSEGRQDATTMVAYLPQPKPGETFREKVAFDVTGPRNYA
;
A
#
# COMPACT_ATOMS: atom_id res chain seq x y z
N VAL A 1 -2.19 -18.12 -8.98
CA VAL A 1 -1.28 -17.34 -9.84
C VAL A 1 -1.05 -18.07 -11.17
N VAL A 2 -0.68 -19.36 -11.13
CA VAL A 2 -0.46 -20.17 -12.36
C VAL A 2 -1.71 -20.19 -13.22
N ASP A 3 -2.88 -20.47 -12.63
CA ASP A 3 -4.17 -20.51 -13.35
C ASP A 3 -4.58 -19.14 -13.91
N ALA A 4 -4.04 -18.06 -13.35
CA ALA A 4 -4.18 -16.69 -13.87
C ALA A 4 -3.14 -16.32 -14.95
N GLY A 5 -2.26 -17.25 -15.35
CA GLY A 5 -1.22 -17.01 -16.36
C GLY A 5 0.10 -16.43 -15.83
N GLY A 6 0.23 -16.25 -14.52
CA GLY A 6 1.44 -15.71 -13.90
C GLY A 6 2.47 -16.79 -13.53
N THR A 7 3.72 -16.40 -13.40
CA THR A 7 4.80 -17.26 -12.90
C THR A 7 5.10 -16.92 -11.43
N PRO A 8 4.72 -17.76 -10.46
CA PRO A 8 4.95 -17.45 -9.05
C PRO A 8 6.42 -17.66 -8.66
N VAL A 9 6.96 -16.73 -7.88
CA VAL A 9 8.26 -16.83 -7.21
C VAL A 9 8.03 -16.68 -5.71
N LEU A 10 8.58 -17.61 -4.92
CA LEU A 10 8.49 -17.53 -3.46
C LEU A 10 9.61 -16.61 -2.94
N ILE A 11 9.21 -15.60 -2.15
CA ILE A 11 10.13 -14.68 -1.50
C ILE A 11 10.27 -15.15 -0.04
N PRO A 12 11.45 -15.61 0.39
CA PRO A 12 11.65 -15.98 1.78
C PRO A 12 11.62 -14.73 2.67
N PRO A 13 11.13 -14.84 3.92
CA PRO A 13 11.15 -13.74 4.88
C PRO A 13 12.58 -13.54 5.42
N VAL A 14 13.39 -12.79 4.69
CA VAL A 14 14.78 -12.50 5.07
C VAL A 14 14.94 -11.04 5.48
N ASP A 15 15.66 -10.81 6.56
CA ASP A 15 15.97 -9.48 7.08
C ASP A 15 17.23 -8.93 6.39
N SER A 16 17.16 -8.76 5.07
CA SER A 16 18.24 -8.20 4.26
C SER A 16 17.67 -7.24 3.24
N VAL A 17 18.00 -5.96 3.38
CA VAL A 17 17.56 -4.90 2.47
C VAL A 17 17.99 -5.19 1.03
N ASP A 18 19.24 -5.65 0.84
CA ASP A 18 19.78 -5.95 -0.50
C ASP A 18 19.01 -7.08 -1.17
N VAL A 19 18.65 -8.13 -0.42
CA VAL A 19 17.85 -9.25 -0.96
C VAL A 19 16.45 -8.75 -1.34
N ILE A 20 15.81 -7.95 -0.50
CA ILE A 20 14.48 -7.38 -0.77
C ILE A 20 14.52 -6.47 -2.00
N VAL A 21 15.51 -5.58 -2.09
CA VAL A 21 15.68 -4.68 -3.25
C VAL A 21 15.90 -5.47 -4.54
N ASN A 22 16.84 -6.42 -4.53
CA ASN A 22 17.09 -7.28 -5.69
C ASN A 22 15.87 -8.11 -6.10
N THR A 23 15.08 -8.58 -5.11
CA THR A 23 13.83 -9.29 -5.40
C THR A 23 12.84 -8.38 -6.12
N LEU A 24 12.62 -7.16 -5.62
CA LEU A 24 11.71 -6.19 -6.23
C LEU A 24 12.13 -5.78 -7.65
N ASP A 25 13.41 -5.80 -7.97
CA ASP A 25 13.89 -5.54 -9.33
C ASP A 25 13.51 -6.65 -10.32
N ASN A 26 13.30 -7.87 -9.82
CA ASN A 26 13.06 -9.08 -10.61
C ASN A 26 11.60 -9.58 -10.60
N ILE A 27 10.69 -8.91 -9.90
CA ILE A 27 9.26 -9.22 -9.92
C ILE A 27 8.48 -8.10 -10.60
N ASP A 28 7.27 -8.42 -11.04
CA ASP A 28 6.37 -7.48 -11.70
C ASP A 28 5.05 -7.29 -10.95
N GLY A 29 4.80 -8.09 -9.93
CA GLY A 29 3.68 -8.00 -9.02
C GLY A 29 4.00 -8.69 -7.69
N LEU A 30 3.31 -8.30 -6.62
CA LEU A 30 3.53 -8.82 -5.27
C LEU A 30 2.22 -9.34 -4.68
N ILE A 31 2.26 -10.55 -4.11
CA ILE A 31 1.19 -11.06 -3.25
C ILE A 31 1.70 -11.12 -1.82
N LEU A 32 0.97 -10.48 -0.93
CA LEU A 32 1.12 -10.63 0.52
C LEU A 32 0.08 -11.64 0.99
N THR A 33 0.53 -12.77 1.48
CA THR A 33 -0.34 -13.89 1.84
C THR A 33 -0.92 -13.77 3.24
N GLY A 34 -1.97 -14.53 3.52
CA GLY A 34 -2.50 -14.73 4.87
C GLY A 34 -1.47 -15.31 5.84
N GLY A 35 -1.80 -15.35 7.12
CA GLY A 35 -0.90 -15.89 8.15
C GLY A 35 -1.29 -15.50 9.57
N ALA A 36 -0.37 -15.68 10.50
CA ALA A 36 -0.47 -15.30 11.91
C ALA A 36 -0.57 -13.78 12.09
N ASP A 37 -0.95 -13.33 13.28
CA ASP A 37 -1.12 -11.91 13.59
C ASP A 37 0.16 -11.09 13.41
N LEU A 38 0.00 -9.82 13.13
CA LEU A 38 1.09 -8.85 13.15
C LEU A 38 1.39 -8.43 14.59
N ASN A 39 2.66 -8.24 14.91
CA ASN A 39 3.04 -7.73 16.22
C ASN A 39 2.51 -6.30 16.42
N ALA A 40 1.71 -6.10 17.48
CA ALA A 40 1.07 -4.81 17.80
C ALA A 40 2.07 -3.66 17.97
N LEU A 41 3.31 -3.94 18.38
CA LEU A 41 4.37 -2.94 18.52
C LEU A 41 4.70 -2.21 17.21
N TRP A 42 4.45 -2.82 16.05
CA TRP A 42 4.62 -2.14 14.76
C TRP A 42 3.59 -1.02 14.52
N ALA A 43 2.43 -1.10 15.20
CA ALA A 43 1.44 -0.03 15.24
C ALA A 43 1.67 0.97 16.39
N GLY A 44 2.69 0.75 17.22
CA GLY A 44 2.93 1.51 18.45
C GLY A 44 1.93 1.19 19.56
N GLU A 45 1.35 0.00 19.55
CA GLU A 45 0.34 -0.47 20.50
C GLU A 45 0.89 -1.61 21.37
N GLU A 46 0.40 -1.71 22.60
CA GLU A 46 0.68 -2.87 23.46
C GLU A 46 -0.17 -4.08 23.02
N PRO A 47 0.32 -5.32 23.19
CA PRO A 47 -0.42 -6.49 22.79
C PRO A 47 -1.67 -6.72 23.65
N SER A 48 -2.84 -6.86 23.01
CA SER A 48 -4.07 -7.28 23.65
C SER A 48 -3.97 -8.74 24.13
N PRO A 49 -4.65 -9.12 25.23
CA PRO A 49 -4.78 -10.52 25.64
C PRO A 49 -5.44 -11.43 24.58
N ARG A 50 -6.08 -10.86 23.58
CA ARG A 50 -6.72 -11.55 22.46
C ARG A 50 -5.85 -11.62 21.21
N LEU A 51 -4.63 -11.07 21.24
CA LEU A 51 -3.65 -11.24 20.16
C LEU A 51 -3.23 -12.73 20.12
N HIS A 52 -3.32 -13.33 18.94
CA HIS A 52 -2.91 -14.71 18.76
C HIS A 52 -1.41 -14.83 18.46
N ALA A 53 -1.01 -15.96 17.87
CA ALA A 53 0.38 -16.21 17.52
C ALA A 53 0.90 -15.16 16.52
N VAL A 54 2.07 -14.58 16.82
CA VAL A 54 2.78 -13.63 15.98
C VAL A 54 3.93 -14.33 15.27
N ASN A 55 4.14 -14.05 14.00
CA ASN A 55 5.32 -14.51 13.27
C ASN A 55 6.28 -13.35 13.01
N ALA A 56 7.16 -13.11 13.98
CA ALA A 56 8.10 -11.98 13.95
C ALA A 56 9.09 -12.02 12.76
N GLU A 57 9.40 -13.23 12.24
CA GLU A 57 10.29 -13.38 11.07
C GLU A 57 9.67 -12.81 9.80
N ARG A 58 8.34 -12.78 9.70
CA ARG A 58 7.60 -12.23 8.56
C ARG A 58 7.35 -10.74 8.67
N ASP A 59 7.19 -10.20 9.88
CA ASP A 59 6.69 -8.84 10.08
C ASP A 59 7.59 -7.79 9.43
N LEU A 60 8.84 -7.68 9.86
CA LEU A 60 9.76 -6.65 9.35
C LEU A 60 10.02 -6.78 7.84
N PRO A 61 10.35 -7.96 7.28
CA PRO A 61 10.54 -8.12 5.85
C PRO A 61 9.30 -7.75 5.02
N GLU A 62 8.10 -8.17 5.47
CA GLU A 62 6.86 -7.88 4.75
C GLU A 62 6.45 -6.41 4.83
N LEU A 63 6.61 -5.74 5.96
CA LEU A 63 6.39 -4.31 6.10
C LEU A 63 7.37 -3.52 5.20
N LEU A 64 8.64 -3.92 5.15
CA LEU A 64 9.66 -3.26 4.33
C LEU A 64 9.42 -3.47 2.83
N ILE A 65 9.20 -4.72 2.40
CA ILE A 65 8.94 -5.01 0.98
C ILE A 65 7.68 -4.30 0.49
N THR A 66 6.64 -4.19 1.32
CA THR A 66 5.40 -3.47 1.00
C THR A 66 5.67 -1.99 0.75
N ARG A 67 6.42 -1.31 1.63
CA ARG A 67 6.80 0.09 1.45
C ARG A 67 7.62 0.34 0.20
N LEU A 68 8.59 -0.53 -0.06
CA LEU A 68 9.45 -0.43 -1.23
C LEU A 68 8.68 -0.73 -2.54
N ALA A 69 7.80 -1.73 -2.54
CA ALA A 69 6.94 -2.04 -3.67
C ALA A 69 5.96 -0.89 -3.97
N TYR A 70 5.35 -0.31 -2.92
CA TYR A 70 4.52 0.88 -3.05
C TYR A 70 5.26 2.06 -3.71
N ASN A 71 6.48 2.37 -3.26
CA ASN A 71 7.29 3.46 -3.82
C ASN A 71 7.64 3.20 -5.30
N ARG A 72 7.84 1.94 -5.67
CA ARG A 72 8.15 1.51 -7.05
C ARG A 72 6.92 1.32 -7.91
N GLN A 73 5.73 1.51 -7.36
CA GLN A 73 4.44 1.30 -8.03
C GLN A 73 4.23 -0.14 -8.52
N ILE A 74 4.86 -1.12 -7.87
CA ILE A 74 4.62 -2.53 -8.15
C ILE A 74 3.20 -2.88 -7.73
N PRO A 75 2.41 -3.56 -8.58
CA PRO A 75 1.08 -4.02 -8.21
C PRO A 75 1.10 -4.94 -6.99
N ILE A 76 0.19 -4.73 -6.04
CA ILE A 76 0.12 -5.54 -4.81
C ILE A 76 -1.30 -6.05 -4.59
N LEU A 77 -1.42 -7.36 -4.34
CA LEU A 77 -2.61 -7.99 -3.78
C LEU A 77 -2.29 -8.48 -2.36
N GLY A 78 -2.96 -7.90 -1.36
CA GLY A 78 -2.90 -8.36 0.04
C GLY A 78 -4.08 -9.25 0.39
N ILE A 79 -3.82 -10.43 0.93
CA ILE A 79 -4.84 -11.41 1.31
C ILE A 79 -4.82 -11.59 2.84
N CYS A 80 -5.96 -11.35 3.50
CA CYS A 80 -6.15 -11.49 4.95
C CYS A 80 -5.06 -10.72 5.73
N ARG A 81 -4.10 -11.40 6.36
CA ARG A 81 -2.94 -10.75 6.98
C ARG A 81 -2.18 -9.84 6.00
N GLY A 82 -2.13 -10.19 4.72
CA GLY A 82 -1.50 -9.35 3.69
C GLY A 82 -2.17 -7.99 3.51
N MET A 83 -3.51 -7.90 3.58
CA MET A 83 -4.24 -6.64 3.63
C MET A 83 -3.86 -5.83 4.88
N GLN A 84 -3.78 -6.48 6.03
CA GLN A 84 -3.39 -5.86 7.30
C GLN A 84 -1.95 -5.34 7.26
N THR A 85 -1.03 -6.12 6.67
CA THR A 85 0.36 -5.72 6.43
C THR A 85 0.43 -4.47 5.53
N MET A 86 -0.35 -4.41 4.45
CA MET A 86 -0.42 -3.22 3.58
C MET A 86 -0.89 -1.98 4.35
N ALA A 87 -1.96 -2.12 5.12
CA ALA A 87 -2.47 -1.02 5.94
C ALA A 87 -1.40 -0.52 6.91
N MET A 88 -0.81 -1.41 7.70
CA MET A 88 0.18 -1.07 8.73
C MET A 88 1.46 -0.49 8.11
N ALA A 89 1.95 -1.05 7.00
CA ALA A 89 3.13 -0.55 6.30
C ALA A 89 2.98 0.89 5.81
N LEU A 90 1.75 1.31 5.46
CA LEU A 90 1.46 2.60 4.83
C LEU A 90 0.66 3.57 5.73
N GLY A 91 0.72 3.33 7.05
CA GLY A 91 0.21 4.26 8.05
C GLY A 91 -1.22 4.04 8.51
N GLY A 92 -1.82 2.92 8.13
CA GLY A 92 -3.10 2.44 8.69
C GLY A 92 -2.92 1.68 10.00
N LYS A 93 -4.03 1.15 10.52
CA LYS A 93 -4.08 0.41 11.79
C LYS A 93 -4.97 -0.81 11.72
N VAL A 94 -4.58 -1.84 12.46
CA VAL A 94 -5.25 -3.14 12.55
C VAL A 94 -5.79 -3.34 13.95
N ALA A 95 -7.06 -3.67 14.08
CA ALA A 95 -7.66 -4.10 15.32
C ALA A 95 -7.12 -5.48 15.69
N GLN A 96 -6.57 -5.60 16.89
CA GLN A 96 -5.98 -6.85 17.37
C GLN A 96 -7.03 -7.95 17.59
N ASP A 97 -8.29 -7.56 17.78
CA ASP A 97 -9.44 -8.45 17.85
C ASP A 97 -10.72 -7.68 17.47
N ILE A 98 -11.55 -8.30 16.62
CA ILE A 98 -12.80 -7.67 16.14
C ILE A 98 -13.77 -7.45 17.28
N GLU A 99 -13.99 -8.43 18.16
CA GLU A 99 -14.95 -8.34 19.26
C GLU A 99 -14.56 -7.27 20.27
N GLU A 100 -13.26 -7.07 20.50
CA GLU A 100 -12.75 -6.07 21.45
C GLU A 100 -12.81 -4.65 20.87
N HIS A 101 -12.41 -4.48 19.62
CA HIS A 101 -12.23 -3.16 19.01
C HIS A 101 -13.51 -2.61 18.35
N PHE A 102 -14.21 -3.46 17.58
CA PHE A 102 -15.37 -3.05 16.81
C PHE A 102 -16.66 -3.11 17.63
N THR A 103 -16.75 -2.23 18.62
CA THR A 103 -17.99 -2.04 19.38
C THR A 103 -19.15 -1.67 18.44
N ASN A 104 -20.38 -1.80 18.94
CA ASN A 104 -21.56 -1.48 18.16
C ASN A 104 -21.55 -0.03 17.64
N ASP A 105 -21.06 0.89 18.44
CA ASP A 105 -20.96 2.31 18.07
C ASP A 105 -19.92 2.55 16.98
N VAL A 106 -18.76 1.89 17.05
CA VAL A 106 -17.71 1.95 16.02
C VAL A 106 -18.23 1.42 14.70
N ARG A 107 -18.85 0.23 14.69
CA ARG A 107 -19.39 -0.41 13.49
C ARG A 107 -20.53 0.39 12.86
N ARG A 108 -21.41 0.93 13.69
CA ARG A 108 -22.50 1.81 13.24
C ARG A 108 -21.94 3.10 12.62
N SER A 109 -20.93 3.71 13.23
CA SER A 109 -20.28 4.91 12.71
C SER A 109 -19.68 4.67 11.32
N LEU A 110 -19.03 3.53 11.10
CA LEU A 110 -18.51 3.13 9.77
C LEU A 110 -19.65 2.89 8.77
N ALA A 111 -20.71 2.17 9.18
CA ALA A 111 -21.84 1.86 8.32
C ALA A 111 -22.61 3.11 7.89
N GLU A 112 -22.82 4.08 8.79
CA GLU A 112 -23.52 5.34 8.52
C GLU A 112 -22.62 6.40 7.87
N GLY A 113 -21.29 6.25 7.99
CA GLY A 113 -20.28 7.11 7.40
C GLY A 113 -19.72 6.53 6.09
N GLU A 114 -18.63 5.80 6.19
CA GLU A 114 -17.86 5.32 5.04
C GLU A 114 -18.64 4.33 4.17
N PHE A 115 -19.48 3.45 4.76
CA PHE A 115 -20.16 2.39 4.04
C PHE A 115 -21.60 2.70 3.63
N LYS A 116 -22.09 3.89 3.98
CA LYS A 116 -23.47 4.32 3.75
C LYS A 116 -23.95 4.16 2.31
N HIS A 117 -23.04 4.31 1.35
CA HIS A 117 -23.40 4.36 -0.07
C HIS A 117 -23.53 2.97 -0.72
N PHE A 118 -23.02 1.92 -0.05
CA PHE A 118 -23.02 0.59 -0.63
C PHE A 118 -23.52 -0.51 0.31
N LEU A 119 -23.52 -0.29 1.63
CA LEU A 119 -24.03 -1.28 2.57
C LEU A 119 -25.56 -1.24 2.55
N PRO A 120 -26.26 -2.34 2.15
CA PRO A 120 -27.72 -2.33 1.97
C PRO A 120 -28.47 -2.20 3.28
N ARG A 121 -27.87 -2.64 4.38
CA ARG A 121 -28.39 -2.54 5.75
C ARG A 121 -27.24 -2.71 6.73
N PHE A 122 -27.40 -2.16 7.92
CA PHE A 122 -26.52 -2.43 9.04
C PHE A 122 -27.14 -3.46 10.01
N SER A 123 -26.33 -4.35 10.55
CA SER A 123 -26.68 -5.30 11.61
C SER A 123 -25.96 -4.98 12.90
N ASP A 124 -26.70 -4.77 13.98
CA ASP A 124 -26.12 -4.58 15.32
C ASP A 124 -25.45 -5.87 15.85
N LYS A 125 -25.78 -7.03 15.27
CA LYS A 125 -25.15 -8.31 15.64
C LYS A 125 -23.90 -8.51 14.84
N LEU A 126 -22.79 -8.76 15.53
CA LEU A 126 -21.55 -9.20 14.93
C LEU A 126 -21.76 -10.60 14.32
N ILE A 127 -21.29 -10.79 13.09
CA ILE A 127 -21.29 -12.11 12.45
C ILE A 127 -19.98 -12.84 12.73
N GLN A 128 -19.93 -14.12 12.41
CA GLN A 128 -18.74 -14.93 12.60
C GLN A 128 -17.71 -14.68 11.50
N HIS A 129 -16.58 -14.02 11.80
CA HIS A 129 -15.48 -13.76 10.87
C HIS A 129 -14.41 -14.84 10.86
N SER A 130 -14.45 -15.80 11.78
CA SER A 130 -13.60 -16.98 11.78
C SER A 130 -14.49 -18.22 11.72
N GLN A 131 -14.78 -18.66 10.49
CA GLN A 131 -15.71 -19.76 10.26
C GLN A 131 -15.15 -21.11 10.73
N ASP A 132 -16.00 -21.93 11.33
CA ASP A 132 -15.75 -23.35 11.60
C ASP A 132 -16.36 -24.20 10.47
N ALA A 133 -15.77 -24.09 9.27
CA ALA A 133 -16.22 -24.74 8.06
C ALA A 133 -15.06 -25.01 7.10
N GLN A 134 -15.31 -25.77 6.03
CA GLN A 134 -14.33 -26.00 4.98
C GLN A 134 -13.86 -24.68 4.37
N ARG A 135 -12.58 -24.58 4.01
CA ARG A 135 -11.97 -23.35 3.53
C ARG A 135 -12.54 -22.80 2.24
N ASN A 136 -13.04 -23.65 1.36
CA ASN A 136 -13.69 -23.28 0.11
C ASN A 136 -15.19 -22.95 0.26
N LEU A 137 -15.76 -23.10 1.46
CA LEU A 137 -17.16 -22.76 1.70
C LEU A 137 -17.32 -21.27 1.99
N ALA A 138 -18.13 -20.60 1.19
CA ALA A 138 -18.53 -19.22 1.47
C ALA A 138 -19.53 -19.18 2.63
N THR A 139 -19.27 -18.35 3.64
CA THR A 139 -20.10 -18.27 4.87
C THR A 139 -20.64 -16.88 5.14
N GLN A 140 -20.13 -15.84 4.47
CA GLN A 140 -20.60 -14.46 4.64
C GLN A 140 -20.75 -13.75 3.30
N THR A 141 -21.45 -12.62 3.33
CA THR A 141 -21.59 -11.74 2.17
C THR A 141 -20.84 -10.45 2.40
N VAL A 142 -19.97 -10.12 1.45
CA VAL A 142 -19.28 -8.84 1.37
C VAL A 142 -19.95 -7.97 0.32
N TYR A 143 -20.21 -6.71 0.64
CA TYR A 143 -20.81 -5.71 -0.24
C TYR A 143 -19.73 -4.75 -0.72
N PHE A 144 -19.76 -4.41 -2.01
CA PHE A 144 -18.75 -3.58 -2.66
C PHE A 144 -19.25 -2.16 -2.92
N GLU A 145 -18.39 -1.20 -2.74
CA GLU A 145 -18.65 0.15 -3.19
C GLU A 145 -18.72 0.18 -4.73
N PRO A 146 -19.77 0.82 -5.32
CA PRO A 146 -19.87 0.95 -6.77
C PRO A 146 -18.62 1.59 -7.38
N ASN A 147 -18.18 1.06 -8.51
CA ASN A 147 -16.98 1.48 -9.25
C ASN A 147 -15.63 1.24 -8.53
N SER A 148 -15.62 0.57 -7.39
CA SER A 148 -14.39 0.11 -6.74
C SER A 148 -13.71 -1.01 -7.55
N LEU A 149 -12.43 -1.26 -7.28
CA LEU A 149 -11.69 -2.36 -7.92
C LEU A 149 -12.40 -3.71 -7.73
N PRO A 150 -12.80 -4.13 -6.51
CA PRO A 150 -13.53 -5.40 -6.37
C PRO A 150 -14.84 -5.42 -7.16
N ALA A 151 -15.61 -4.33 -7.18
CA ALA A 151 -16.85 -4.27 -7.96
C ALA A 151 -16.61 -4.42 -9.47
N GLN A 152 -15.50 -3.86 -9.98
CA GLN A 152 -15.10 -3.99 -11.38
C GLN A 152 -14.56 -5.40 -11.69
N ILE A 153 -13.71 -5.95 -10.81
CA ILE A 153 -13.08 -7.27 -11.00
C ILE A 153 -14.13 -8.38 -11.03
N PHE A 154 -15.13 -8.32 -10.13
CA PHE A 154 -16.17 -9.33 -10.02
C PHE A 154 -17.44 -9.01 -10.84
N GLU A 155 -17.51 -7.84 -11.45
CA GLU A 155 -18.71 -7.33 -12.16
C GLU A 155 -19.98 -7.43 -11.29
N ALA A 156 -19.84 -7.18 -9.99
CA ALA A 156 -20.87 -7.38 -8.98
C ALA A 156 -20.83 -6.31 -7.89
N THR A 157 -21.94 -6.16 -7.17
CA THR A 157 -22.01 -5.27 -5.99
C THR A 157 -21.88 -6.04 -4.67
N SER A 158 -21.80 -7.35 -4.73
CA SER A 158 -21.58 -8.21 -3.56
C SER A 158 -21.03 -9.57 -3.97
N LEU A 159 -20.37 -10.24 -3.04
CA LEU A 159 -19.83 -11.58 -3.22
C LEU A 159 -20.04 -12.41 -1.95
N HIS A 160 -20.33 -13.69 -2.11
CA HIS A 160 -20.26 -14.63 -1.00
C HIS A 160 -18.82 -15.12 -0.85
N VAL A 161 -18.26 -15.00 0.35
CA VAL A 161 -16.84 -15.28 0.61
C VAL A 161 -16.67 -16.20 1.83
N ASN A 162 -15.53 -16.86 1.91
CA ASN A 162 -15.04 -17.51 3.12
C ASN A 162 -14.47 -16.47 4.09
N SER A 163 -14.30 -16.85 5.36
CA SER A 163 -13.79 -15.91 6.39
C SER A 163 -13.01 -16.66 7.47
N PHE A 164 -11.74 -16.30 7.67
CA PHE A 164 -10.83 -16.93 8.63
C PHE A 164 -9.96 -15.89 9.33
N HIS A 165 -10.58 -14.86 9.91
CA HIS A 165 -9.86 -13.81 10.61
C HIS A 165 -10.59 -13.37 11.89
N HIS A 166 -9.84 -12.99 12.90
CA HIS A 166 -10.36 -12.34 14.12
C HIS A 166 -9.86 -10.90 14.23
N GLN A 167 -8.97 -10.50 13.32
CA GLN A 167 -8.45 -9.14 13.19
C GLN A 167 -9.05 -8.47 11.94
N ALA A 168 -9.12 -7.14 11.93
CA ALA A 168 -9.51 -6.37 10.76
C ALA A 168 -8.80 -5.00 10.75
N VAL A 169 -8.61 -4.42 9.57
CA VAL A 169 -8.13 -3.04 9.44
C VAL A 169 -9.26 -2.11 9.91
N TYR A 170 -9.00 -1.27 10.91
CA TYR A 170 -9.98 -0.29 11.38
C TYR A 170 -9.68 1.14 10.94
N ASN A 171 -8.46 1.38 10.47
CA ASN A 171 -8.03 2.65 9.90
C ASN A 171 -7.17 2.36 8.68
N ALA A 172 -7.67 2.73 7.50
CA ALA A 172 -6.98 2.50 6.23
C ALA A 172 -5.77 3.45 6.01
N GLY A 173 -5.60 4.48 6.84
CA GLY A 173 -4.60 5.53 6.65
C GLY A 173 -4.96 6.45 5.48
N SER A 174 -4.00 7.26 5.03
CA SER A 174 -4.22 8.19 3.93
C SER A 174 -4.01 7.58 2.53
N LYS A 175 -3.44 6.38 2.45
CA LYS A 175 -3.06 5.73 1.19
C LYS A 175 -4.12 4.77 0.66
N PHE A 176 -5.05 4.39 1.51
CA PHE A 176 -6.15 3.49 1.18
C PHE A 176 -7.50 4.06 1.58
N ARG A 177 -8.54 3.53 0.98
CA ARG A 177 -9.93 3.68 1.39
C ARG A 177 -10.59 2.31 1.46
N PHE A 178 -11.55 2.15 2.33
CA PHE A 178 -12.35 0.95 2.39
C PHE A 178 -13.35 0.93 1.21
N VAL A 179 -13.46 -0.22 0.57
CA VAL A 179 -14.31 -0.41 -0.61
C VAL A 179 -15.20 -1.65 -0.51
N ALA A 180 -15.11 -2.37 0.60
CA ALA A 180 -15.99 -3.49 0.88
C ALA A 180 -16.19 -3.66 2.38
N ALA A 181 -17.40 -4.10 2.76
CA ALA A 181 -17.75 -4.39 4.14
C ALA A 181 -18.84 -5.48 4.23
N THR A 182 -18.92 -6.13 5.38
CA THR A 182 -20.04 -7.00 5.78
C THR A 182 -21.18 -6.21 6.40
N VAL A 183 -22.36 -6.83 6.52
CA VAL A 183 -23.59 -6.18 7.08
C VAL A 183 -23.42 -5.67 8.51
N ASP A 184 -22.46 -6.20 9.26
CA ASP A 184 -22.14 -5.79 10.63
C ASP A 184 -21.10 -4.66 10.71
N GLY A 185 -20.70 -4.12 9.55
CA GLY A 185 -19.82 -2.95 9.45
C GLY A 185 -18.33 -3.26 9.61
N ILE A 186 -17.91 -4.51 9.39
CA ILE A 186 -16.49 -4.87 9.37
C ILE A 186 -15.93 -4.65 7.96
N PRO A 187 -14.80 -3.89 7.84
CA PRO A 187 -14.13 -3.70 6.55
C PRO A 187 -13.56 -5.01 6.00
N GLU A 188 -13.82 -5.27 4.72
CA GLU A 188 -13.41 -6.52 4.05
C GLU A 188 -12.50 -6.30 2.85
N ALA A 189 -12.43 -5.08 2.30
CA ALA A 189 -11.44 -4.73 1.30
C ALA A 189 -11.06 -3.25 1.36
N MET A 190 -9.85 -2.96 0.89
CA MET A 190 -9.34 -1.61 0.70
C MET A 190 -8.56 -1.50 -0.60
N GLU A 191 -8.63 -0.32 -1.24
CA GLU A 191 -7.90 0.01 -2.46
C GLU A 191 -7.16 1.33 -2.32
N SER A 192 -6.19 1.60 -3.21
CA SER A 192 -5.40 2.82 -3.20
C SER A 192 -6.23 4.07 -3.48
N THR A 193 -6.03 5.13 -2.69
CA THR A 193 -6.56 6.47 -2.96
C THR A 193 -5.82 7.21 -4.08
N GLU A 194 -4.64 6.74 -4.46
CA GLU A 194 -3.76 7.34 -5.48
C GLU A 194 -3.87 6.65 -6.85
N HIS A 195 -4.89 5.83 -7.06
CA HIS A 195 -5.08 5.04 -8.29
C HIS A 195 -3.90 4.09 -8.64
N LYS A 196 -3.09 3.74 -7.65
CA LYS A 196 -2.08 2.69 -7.80
C LYS A 196 -2.73 1.32 -7.80
N PRO A 197 -2.17 0.30 -8.48
CA PRO A 197 -2.73 -1.05 -8.52
C PRO A 197 -2.47 -1.80 -7.20
N LEU A 198 -3.13 -1.35 -6.13
CA LEU A 198 -3.02 -1.89 -4.79
C LEU A 198 -4.42 -2.26 -4.29
N LEU A 199 -4.61 -3.52 -3.98
CA LEU A 199 -5.86 -4.07 -3.47
C LEU A 199 -5.58 -5.01 -2.30
N GLY A 200 -6.26 -4.79 -1.18
CA GLY A 200 -6.28 -5.70 -0.04
C GLY A 200 -7.68 -6.29 0.12
N VAL A 201 -7.75 -7.60 0.38
CA VAL A 201 -8.99 -8.31 0.71
C VAL A 201 -8.81 -9.08 2.01
N GLN A 202 -9.84 -9.10 2.86
CA GLN A 202 -9.75 -9.75 4.18
C GLN A 202 -10.10 -11.25 4.11
N TRP A 203 -10.91 -11.66 3.12
CA TRP A 203 -11.20 -13.07 2.85
C TRP A 203 -10.05 -13.78 2.14
N HIS A 204 -10.21 -15.10 1.89
CA HIS A 204 -9.20 -15.96 1.29
C HIS A 204 -9.60 -16.43 -0.11
N PRO A 205 -9.38 -15.62 -1.16
CA PRO A 205 -9.72 -15.98 -2.54
C PRO A 205 -8.95 -17.20 -3.06
N GLU A 206 -7.77 -17.50 -2.49
CA GLU A 206 -6.97 -18.66 -2.88
C GLU A 206 -7.64 -20.01 -2.56
N TRP A 207 -8.66 -20.01 -1.70
CA TRP A 207 -9.45 -21.19 -1.38
C TRP A 207 -10.81 -21.23 -2.09
N MET A 208 -11.16 -20.19 -2.84
CA MET A 208 -12.47 -20.05 -3.48
C MET A 208 -12.52 -20.57 -4.93
N GLU A 209 -11.47 -21.27 -5.35
CA GLU A 209 -11.38 -21.88 -6.69
C GLU A 209 -11.68 -20.86 -7.82
N GLU A 210 -12.68 -21.16 -8.69
CA GLU A 210 -13.04 -20.28 -9.80
C GLU A 210 -13.52 -18.89 -9.36
N GLN A 211 -14.19 -18.78 -8.21
CA GLN A 211 -14.68 -17.50 -7.71
C GLN A 211 -13.54 -16.57 -7.23
N GLY A 212 -12.44 -17.13 -6.76
CA GLY A 212 -11.27 -16.34 -6.34
C GLY A 212 -10.34 -15.94 -7.49
N LEU A 213 -10.41 -16.63 -8.62
CA LEU A 213 -9.51 -16.47 -9.75
C LEU A 213 -9.46 -15.04 -10.33
N PRO A 214 -10.57 -14.27 -10.43
CA PRO A 214 -10.55 -12.92 -10.98
C PRO A 214 -9.57 -11.96 -10.30
N LEU A 215 -9.36 -12.08 -8.97
CA LEU A 215 -8.38 -11.25 -8.25
C LEU A 215 -6.94 -11.54 -8.70
N PHE A 216 -6.61 -12.80 -8.92
CA PHE A 216 -5.29 -13.19 -9.40
C PHE A 216 -5.09 -12.79 -10.87
N GLN A 217 -6.12 -12.87 -11.70
CA GLN A 217 -6.10 -12.39 -13.09
C GLN A 217 -5.90 -10.88 -13.15
N TRP A 218 -6.59 -10.13 -12.28
CA TRP A 218 -6.37 -8.70 -12.14
C TRP A 218 -4.90 -8.39 -11.80
N LEU A 219 -4.34 -9.06 -10.79
CA LEU A 219 -2.95 -8.82 -10.40
C LEU A 219 -1.97 -9.15 -11.53
N VAL A 220 -2.16 -10.29 -12.23
CA VAL A 220 -1.30 -10.68 -13.35
C VAL A 220 -1.39 -9.66 -14.49
N GLY A 221 -2.58 -9.17 -14.84
CA GLY A 221 -2.75 -8.12 -15.85
C GLY A 221 -2.07 -6.80 -15.46
N GLN A 222 -2.12 -6.42 -14.18
CA GLN A 222 -1.38 -5.27 -13.67
C GLN A 222 0.15 -5.49 -13.72
N ALA A 223 0.60 -6.69 -13.37
CA ALA A 223 2.01 -7.09 -13.45
C ALA A 223 2.54 -7.06 -14.89
N GLU A 224 1.77 -7.52 -15.86
CA GLU A 224 2.12 -7.43 -17.29
C GLU A 224 2.28 -5.97 -17.74
N THR A 225 1.37 -5.10 -17.32
CA THR A 225 1.43 -3.65 -17.59
C THR A 225 2.70 -3.05 -16.98
N PHE A 226 3.00 -3.38 -15.72
CA PHE A 226 4.21 -2.93 -15.03
C PHE A 226 5.49 -3.46 -15.71
N ALA A 227 5.52 -4.74 -16.08
CA ALA A 227 6.64 -5.35 -16.81
C ALA A 227 6.86 -4.67 -18.18
N HIS A 228 5.77 -4.29 -18.88
CA HIS A 228 5.87 -3.54 -20.12
C HIS A 228 6.50 -2.15 -19.88
N ALA A 229 6.06 -1.43 -18.86
CA ALA A 229 6.64 -0.14 -18.49
C ALA A 229 8.14 -0.26 -18.13
N LYS A 230 8.54 -1.25 -17.34
CA LYS A 230 9.96 -1.56 -17.05
C LYS A 230 10.79 -1.75 -18.32
N ARG A 231 10.27 -2.55 -19.26
CA ARG A 231 10.96 -2.81 -20.54
C ARG A 231 11.05 -1.56 -21.42
N LEU A 232 10.04 -0.69 -21.38
CA LEU A 232 10.06 0.58 -22.09
C LEU A 232 11.11 1.52 -21.50
N HIS A 233 11.09 1.72 -20.18
CA HIS A 233 12.08 2.52 -19.46
C HIS A 233 13.53 2.07 -19.73
N ALA A 234 13.77 0.76 -19.84
CA ALA A 234 15.10 0.23 -20.16
C ALA A 234 15.58 0.54 -21.59
N LYS A 235 14.70 1.01 -22.47
CA LYS A 235 15.01 1.29 -23.91
C LYS A 235 15.04 2.77 -24.23
N VAL A 236 14.56 3.62 -23.34
CA VAL A 236 14.47 5.08 -23.57
C VAL A 236 15.31 5.80 -22.55
N LEU A 237 15.89 6.93 -22.96
CA LEU A 237 16.54 7.86 -22.03
C LEU A 237 15.45 8.71 -21.35
N THR A 238 15.40 8.65 -20.03
CA THR A 238 14.47 9.48 -19.24
C THR A 238 15.20 10.71 -18.71
N LEU A 239 14.64 11.88 -19.00
CA LEU A 239 15.19 13.18 -18.60
C LEU A 239 14.13 14.01 -17.89
N ASP A 240 14.40 14.39 -16.66
CA ASP A 240 13.69 15.47 -15.98
C ASP A 240 14.34 16.79 -16.37
N THR A 241 13.55 17.68 -16.94
CA THR A 241 14.04 18.97 -17.47
C THR A 241 14.10 20.08 -16.42
N HIS A 242 13.63 19.82 -15.19
CA HIS A 242 13.60 20.84 -14.14
C HIS A 242 13.63 20.20 -12.73
N CYS A 243 14.76 20.27 -12.06
CA CYS A 243 14.91 19.77 -10.69
C CYS A 243 15.43 20.87 -9.77
N ASP A 244 14.66 21.19 -8.74
CA ASP A 244 14.97 22.24 -7.76
C ASP A 244 15.84 21.76 -6.59
N THR A 245 16.35 20.54 -6.59
CA THR A 245 17.24 20.01 -5.53
C THR A 245 18.41 20.95 -5.18
N PRO A 246 19.05 21.66 -6.15
CA PRO A 246 20.12 22.61 -5.83
C PRO A 246 19.73 23.72 -4.85
N MET A 247 18.46 24.09 -4.77
CA MET A 247 17.97 25.08 -3.80
C MET A 247 18.12 24.65 -2.34
N PHE A 248 18.32 23.35 -2.09
CA PHE A 248 18.51 22.77 -0.76
C PHE A 248 20.00 22.56 -0.38
N PHE A 249 20.95 22.73 -1.32
CA PHE A 249 22.37 22.58 -1.03
C PHE A 249 22.87 23.49 0.08
N PRO A 250 22.42 24.76 0.19
CA PRO A 250 22.78 25.62 1.32
C PRO A 250 22.29 25.09 2.68
N LEU A 251 21.34 24.16 2.70
CA LEU A 251 20.82 23.49 3.89
C LEU A 251 21.53 22.15 4.17
N ASN A 252 22.75 21.95 3.61
CA ASN A 252 23.55 20.73 3.73
C ASN A 252 22.83 19.46 3.21
N VAL A 253 21.97 19.61 2.21
CA VAL A 253 21.44 18.45 1.48
C VAL A 253 22.51 17.95 0.51
N ARG A 254 22.74 16.65 0.50
CA ARG A 254 23.68 15.98 -0.38
C ARG A 254 22.93 15.16 -1.40
N PHE A 255 23.20 15.39 -2.68
CA PHE A 255 22.53 14.70 -3.78
C PHE A 255 22.90 13.21 -3.89
N ASP A 256 24.10 12.85 -3.42
CA ASP A 256 24.60 11.47 -3.35
C ASP A 256 24.11 10.68 -2.14
N GLN A 257 23.29 11.28 -1.29
CA GLN A 257 22.69 10.67 -0.11
C GLN A 257 21.16 10.74 -0.19
N ARG A 258 20.50 9.68 0.31
CA ARG A 258 19.03 9.72 0.44
C ARG A 258 18.62 10.75 1.48
N ASP A 259 17.85 11.74 1.08
CA ASP A 259 17.36 12.80 1.96
C ASP A 259 15.83 12.95 1.81
N PRO A 260 15.05 12.84 2.90
CA PRO A 260 13.58 12.96 2.85
C PRO A 260 13.12 14.38 2.53
N ARG A 261 13.98 15.40 2.62
CA ARG A 261 13.64 16.80 2.37
C ARG A 261 13.56 17.14 0.88
N ILE A 262 14.12 16.30 0.01
CA ILE A 262 14.15 16.51 -1.45
C ILE A 262 13.43 15.39 -2.19
N LEU A 263 12.87 15.68 -3.34
CA LEU A 263 12.17 14.71 -4.17
C LEU A 263 13.10 13.91 -5.09
N VAL A 264 14.25 14.49 -5.46
CA VAL A 264 15.21 13.91 -6.40
C VAL A 264 16.60 13.86 -5.74
N ASP A 265 17.13 12.67 -5.59
CA ASP A 265 18.53 12.35 -5.25
C ASP A 265 18.99 11.14 -6.08
N LEU A 266 20.27 10.80 -6.08
CA LEU A 266 20.80 9.68 -6.88
C LEU A 266 20.15 8.35 -6.56
N HIS A 267 19.75 8.11 -5.31
CA HIS A 267 19.07 6.88 -4.91
C HIS A 267 17.65 6.81 -5.49
N LYS A 268 16.89 7.91 -5.39
CA LYS A 268 15.53 8.00 -5.93
C LYS A 268 15.54 7.96 -7.46
N MET A 269 16.53 8.60 -8.11
CA MET A 269 16.71 8.50 -9.56
C MET A 269 16.96 7.05 -9.98
N SER A 270 17.87 6.36 -9.30
CA SER A 270 18.16 4.95 -9.57
C SER A 270 16.94 4.05 -9.38
N GLU A 271 16.20 4.23 -8.29
CA GLU A 271 14.97 3.47 -8.01
C GLU A 271 13.85 3.77 -9.00
N GLY A 272 13.68 5.04 -9.37
CA GLY A 272 12.71 5.50 -10.37
C GLY A 272 13.15 5.27 -11.82
N ARG A 273 14.38 4.75 -12.03
CA ARG A 273 15.00 4.56 -13.35
C ARG A 273 15.03 5.85 -14.18
N GLN A 274 15.30 6.95 -13.52
CA GLN A 274 15.51 8.25 -14.16
C GLN A 274 16.99 8.40 -14.53
N ASP A 275 17.29 8.51 -15.82
CA ASP A 275 18.68 8.51 -16.33
C ASP A 275 19.36 9.86 -16.16
N ALA A 276 18.60 10.95 -16.28
CA ALA A 276 19.14 12.30 -16.19
C ALA A 276 18.15 13.29 -15.55
N THR A 277 18.69 14.35 -14.97
CA THR A 277 17.92 15.50 -14.49
C THR A 277 18.67 16.80 -14.74
N THR A 278 17.93 17.84 -15.12
CA THR A 278 18.47 19.19 -15.23
C THR A 278 18.38 19.87 -13.88
N MET A 279 19.56 20.10 -13.26
CA MET A 279 19.66 20.84 -12.02
C MET A 279 19.44 22.33 -12.27
N VAL A 280 18.44 22.90 -11.65
CA VAL A 280 18.08 24.30 -11.80
C VAL A 280 18.48 25.07 -10.55
N ALA A 281 19.31 26.09 -10.72
CA ALA A 281 19.59 27.08 -9.70
C ALA A 281 18.98 28.42 -10.13
N TYR A 282 18.00 28.87 -9.39
CA TYR A 282 17.35 30.16 -9.65
C TYR A 282 17.34 31.03 -8.39
N LEU A 283 17.28 32.32 -8.61
CA LEU A 283 17.16 33.27 -7.52
C LEU A 283 15.68 33.63 -7.30
N PRO A 284 15.23 33.68 -6.02
CA PRO A 284 13.87 34.07 -5.70
C PRO A 284 13.51 35.43 -6.32
N GLN A 285 12.40 35.52 -7.02
CA GLN A 285 11.91 36.78 -7.57
C GLN A 285 11.41 37.70 -6.45
N PRO A 286 11.79 38.99 -6.44
CA PRO A 286 11.24 39.93 -5.48
C PRO A 286 9.76 40.16 -5.73
N LYS A 287 8.98 40.35 -4.68
CA LYS A 287 7.58 40.79 -4.79
C LYS A 287 7.53 42.25 -5.27
N PRO A 288 6.38 42.72 -5.80
CA PRO A 288 6.20 44.12 -6.08
C PRO A 288 6.54 45.00 -4.86
N GLY A 289 7.48 45.91 -5.01
CA GLY A 289 7.96 46.81 -3.94
C GLY A 289 9.16 46.30 -3.15
N GLU A 290 9.61 45.03 -3.35
CA GLU A 290 10.85 44.49 -2.77
C GLU A 290 12.01 44.66 -3.78
N THR A 291 13.19 44.97 -3.28
CA THR A 291 14.39 44.92 -4.12
C THR A 291 14.96 43.50 -4.17
N PHE A 292 15.67 43.16 -5.26
CA PHE A 292 16.34 41.87 -5.42
C PHE A 292 17.33 41.60 -4.26
N ARG A 293 18.03 42.64 -3.77
CA ARG A 293 18.99 42.53 -2.64
C ARG A 293 18.31 42.18 -1.34
N GLU A 294 17.12 42.68 -1.07
CA GLU A 294 16.38 42.38 0.16
C GLU A 294 15.89 40.93 0.21
N LYS A 295 15.65 40.36 -0.97
CA LYS A 295 15.13 38.98 -1.04
C LYS A 295 16.21 37.91 -1.12
N VAL A 296 17.35 38.24 -1.70
CA VAL A 296 18.46 37.28 -1.87
C VAL A 296 19.46 37.48 -0.75
N ALA A 297 19.27 36.75 0.34
CA ALA A 297 20.23 36.66 1.43
C ALA A 297 21.47 35.81 1.05
N PHE A 298 21.94 35.92 -0.20
CA PHE A 298 23.18 35.27 -0.62
C PHE A 298 24.32 36.24 -0.44
N ASP A 299 25.34 35.82 0.26
CA ASP A 299 26.66 36.41 0.11
C ASP A 299 27.23 35.96 -1.25
N VAL A 300 26.91 36.71 -2.29
CA VAL A 300 27.48 36.48 -3.65
C VAL A 300 28.95 36.79 -3.77
N THR A 301 29.61 37.20 -2.67
CA THR A 301 31.03 37.63 -2.70
C THR A 301 31.99 36.49 -2.33
N GLY A 302 31.49 35.31 -1.95
CA GLY A 302 32.31 34.17 -1.55
C GLY A 302 32.24 33.00 -2.54
N PRO A 303 33.34 32.53 -3.13
CA PRO A 303 33.34 31.35 -4.02
C PRO A 303 33.18 30.02 -3.29
N ARG A 304 32.64 30.00 -2.06
CA ARG A 304 32.84 28.91 -1.14
C ARG A 304 31.74 27.86 -1.01
N ASN A 305 30.60 28.00 -1.66
CA ASN A 305 29.48 27.13 -1.35
C ASN A 305 28.84 26.41 -2.55
N TYR A 306 29.58 26.32 -3.66
CA TYR A 306 29.05 25.67 -4.88
C TYR A 306 29.99 24.58 -5.43
N ALA A 307 30.81 23.96 -4.57
CA ALA A 307 31.59 22.77 -4.94
C ALA A 307 31.03 21.52 -4.28
#